data_d20897350040d9080b994d7b5e161720
#
_entry.id   d20897350040d9080b994d7b5e161720
#
_cell.length_a   1.000
_cell.length_b   1.000
_cell.length_c   1.000
_cell.angle_alpha   90.00
_cell.angle_beta   90.00
_cell.angle_gamma   90.00
#
_symmetry.space_group_name_H-M   'P 1'
#
loop_
_entity.id
_entity.type
_entity.pdbx_description
1 polymer ?
#
loop_
_entity_poly.entity_id
_entity_poly.type
_entity_poly.pdbx_seq_one_letter_code
_entity_poly.pdbx_strand_id
1 'polypeptide(L)'
;MNELEFFLLKLHLCNLDLKNELRVVRYMLSFERCPSKDELFLLLKLGQTQKNDLWDALQSKQLAQKVRQNLKVGHFLTILDKRYPSQLQEIYSPPVVLFYQGDIELLDSKKLLGVVGARQCSSYALQALTQLLPNVIQQQLVLVSGLAKGVDGLTHQLALKHHGKTIAVIGNGLDISYPSCNRALQTQIAHAGLLLSEYPLESRPLKYHFPLRNRIIAGLCQTVLVVEARHHSGSLITANLALQENRNVLALPGRINDINSMECNELIAAGAKPVLNSNDILEEFI
;
A
#
# COMPACT_ATOMS: atom_id res chain seq x y z
N MET A 1 5.42 22.47 -3.32
CA MET A 1 4.86 21.99 -2.04
C MET A 1 3.89 23.07 -1.56
N ASN A 2 2.64 22.70 -1.47
CA ASN A 2 1.56 23.60 -1.06
C ASN A 2 1.53 23.69 0.49
N GLU A 3 1.07 24.80 1.07
CA GLU A 3 0.97 24.99 2.52
C GLU A 3 0.06 23.94 3.18
N LEU A 4 -1.04 23.57 2.53
CA LEU A 4 -1.98 22.55 2.99
C LEU A 4 -1.33 21.16 3.11
N GLU A 5 -0.60 20.75 2.09
CA GLU A 5 0.11 19.47 2.07
C GLU A 5 1.17 19.41 3.18
N PHE A 6 1.89 20.51 3.38
CA PHE A 6 2.90 20.60 4.43
C PHE A 6 2.30 20.55 5.82
N PHE A 7 1.14 21.15 6.02
CA PHE A 7 0.41 21.08 7.29
C PHE A 7 -0.06 19.65 7.58
N LEU A 8 -0.61 18.94 6.57
CA LEU A 8 -0.99 17.52 6.71
C LEU A 8 0.21 16.64 7.05
N LEU A 9 1.37 16.84 6.39
CA LEU A 9 2.60 16.13 6.74
C LEU A 9 2.99 16.35 8.21
N LYS A 10 2.90 17.57 8.70
CA LYS A 10 3.21 17.89 10.12
C LYS A 10 2.26 17.19 11.08
N LEU A 11 0.96 17.19 10.80
CA LEU A 11 -0.05 16.48 11.61
C LEU A 11 0.24 14.97 11.65
N HIS A 12 0.53 14.39 10.49
CA HIS A 12 0.87 12.97 10.37
C HIS A 12 2.13 12.60 11.17
N LEU A 13 3.16 13.43 11.12
CA LEU A 13 4.41 13.24 11.89
C LEU A 13 4.23 13.47 13.41
N CYS A 14 3.13 14.09 13.83
CA CYS A 14 2.71 14.16 15.24
C CYS A 14 1.91 12.92 15.67
N ASN A 15 1.80 11.87 14.84
CA ASN A 15 1.04 10.64 15.09
C ASN A 15 -0.45 10.89 15.37
N LEU A 16 -1.06 11.85 14.69
CA LEU A 16 -2.50 12.04 14.75
C LEU A 16 -3.18 10.80 14.11
N ASP A 17 -4.24 10.29 14.72
CA ASP A 17 -4.95 9.15 14.16
C ASP A 17 -5.66 9.49 12.84
N LEU A 18 -5.79 8.52 11.97
CA LEU A 18 -6.34 8.69 10.63
C LEU A 18 -7.74 9.34 10.61
N LYS A 19 -8.61 9.02 11.60
CA LYS A 19 -9.96 9.59 11.64
C LYS A 19 -9.91 11.09 11.90
N ASN A 20 -9.02 11.56 12.75
CA ASN A 20 -8.80 12.97 13.00
C ASN A 20 -8.10 13.65 11.82
N GLU A 21 -7.11 13.01 11.19
CA GLU A 21 -6.50 13.51 9.95
C GLU A 21 -7.55 13.73 8.85
N LEU A 22 -8.43 12.76 8.60
CA LEU A 22 -9.49 12.87 7.59
C LEU A 22 -10.51 13.99 7.90
N ARG A 23 -10.74 14.34 9.18
CA ARG A 23 -11.56 15.52 9.51
C ARG A 23 -10.89 16.81 9.09
N VAL A 24 -9.58 16.91 9.31
CA VAL A 24 -8.80 18.07 8.89
C VAL A 24 -8.76 18.16 7.35
N VAL A 25 -8.58 17.04 6.66
CA VAL A 25 -8.64 16.98 5.18
C VAL A 25 -10.00 17.51 4.68
N ARG A 26 -11.12 17.06 5.24
CA ARG A 26 -12.46 17.54 4.84
C ARG A 26 -12.61 19.04 5.05
N TYR A 27 -12.12 19.57 6.17
CA TYR A 27 -12.10 21.01 6.43
C TYR A 27 -11.29 21.74 5.34
N MET A 28 -10.09 21.27 5.05
CA MET A 28 -9.21 21.89 4.05
C MET A 28 -9.82 21.87 2.64
N LEU A 29 -10.50 20.78 2.27
CA LEU A 29 -11.21 20.69 0.99
C LEU A 29 -12.40 21.67 0.91
N SER A 30 -13.07 21.95 2.03
CA SER A 30 -14.22 22.85 2.08
C SER A 30 -13.83 24.34 2.11
N PHE A 31 -12.73 24.68 2.75
CA PHE A 31 -12.32 26.06 3.02
C PHE A 31 -11.05 26.51 2.30
N GLU A 32 -10.37 25.61 1.60
CA GLU A 32 -9.12 25.83 0.86
C GLU A 32 -7.99 26.49 1.66
N ARG A 33 -7.97 26.27 2.98
CA ARG A 33 -6.96 26.81 3.90
C ARG A 33 -6.68 25.87 5.08
N CYS A 34 -5.57 26.09 5.76
CA CYS A 34 -5.28 25.43 7.03
C CYS A 34 -6.26 25.92 8.13
N PRO A 35 -6.70 25.04 9.05
CA PRO A 35 -7.47 25.45 10.19
C PRO A 35 -6.63 26.30 11.17
N SER A 36 -7.24 27.33 11.77
CA SER A 36 -6.69 28.01 12.92
C SER A 36 -6.61 27.08 14.14
N LYS A 37 -5.97 27.52 15.24
CA LYS A 37 -5.90 26.72 16.46
C LYS A 37 -7.27 26.34 16.99
N ASP A 38 -8.20 27.27 17.05
CA ASP A 38 -9.53 27.04 17.60
C ASP A 38 -10.34 26.11 16.70
N GLU A 39 -10.27 26.32 15.39
CA GLU A 39 -10.92 25.44 14.41
C GLU A 39 -10.35 24.01 14.46
N LEU A 40 -9.02 23.86 14.54
CA LEU A 40 -8.38 22.57 14.71
C LEU A 40 -8.87 21.87 15.98
N PHE A 41 -8.98 22.60 17.08
CA PHE A 41 -9.49 22.07 18.36
C PHE A 41 -10.94 21.65 18.28
N LEU A 42 -11.77 22.32 17.48
CA LEU A 42 -13.17 21.91 17.23
C LEU A 42 -13.25 20.65 16.35
N LEU A 43 -12.39 20.52 15.36
CA LEU A 43 -12.37 19.38 14.44
C LEU A 43 -11.94 18.08 15.13
N LEU A 44 -10.99 18.15 16.05
CA LEU A 44 -10.37 16.98 16.66
C LEU A 44 -11.22 16.41 17.78
N LYS A 45 -11.49 15.09 17.70
CA LYS A 45 -12.11 14.33 18.80
C LYS A 45 -11.03 13.82 19.77
N LEU A 46 -10.40 14.75 20.45
CA LEU A 46 -9.35 14.52 21.45
C LEU A 46 -9.71 15.24 22.75
N GLY A 47 -9.13 14.80 23.86
CA GLY A 47 -9.17 15.54 25.12
C GLY A 47 -8.39 16.87 25.06
N GLN A 48 -8.71 17.81 25.95
CA GLN A 48 -8.12 19.16 25.90
C GLN A 48 -6.58 19.13 26.05
N THR A 49 -6.06 18.29 26.93
CA THR A 49 -4.61 18.10 27.10
C THR A 49 -3.96 17.61 25.79
N GLN A 50 -4.52 16.58 25.16
CA GLN A 50 -4.00 16.05 23.90
C GLN A 50 -4.02 17.10 22.77
N LYS A 51 -5.04 17.97 22.72
CA LYS A 51 -5.11 19.07 21.76
C LYS A 51 -4.00 20.11 21.98
N ASN A 52 -3.75 20.46 23.24
CA ASN A 52 -2.66 21.38 23.59
C ASN A 52 -1.29 20.76 23.25
N ASP A 53 -1.06 19.50 23.63
CA ASP A 53 0.17 18.77 23.33
C ASP A 53 0.43 18.70 21.81
N LEU A 54 -0.62 18.42 21.01
CA LEU A 54 -0.53 18.41 19.56
C LEU A 54 -0.16 19.80 19.01
N TRP A 55 -0.81 20.87 19.52
CA TRP A 55 -0.52 22.23 19.08
C TRP A 55 0.91 22.65 19.38
N ASP A 56 1.41 22.32 20.56
CA ASP A 56 2.79 22.60 20.96
C ASP A 56 3.80 21.77 20.14
N ALA A 57 3.44 20.50 19.86
CA ALA A 57 4.24 19.66 18.98
C ALA A 57 4.35 20.23 17.55
N LEU A 58 3.25 20.79 17.00
CA LEU A 58 3.22 21.42 15.67
C LEU A 58 4.16 22.62 15.54
N GLN A 59 4.50 23.30 16.66
CA GLN A 59 5.40 24.44 16.73
C GLN A 59 6.83 24.03 17.11
N SER A 60 7.07 22.75 17.42
CA SER A 60 8.33 22.30 18.01
C SER A 60 9.49 22.23 17.00
N LYS A 61 10.70 22.51 17.46
CA LYS A 61 11.93 22.30 16.68
C LYS A 61 12.16 20.81 16.35
N GLN A 62 11.68 19.90 17.21
CA GLN A 62 11.78 18.46 17.02
C GLN A 62 10.97 18.02 15.80
N LEU A 63 9.74 18.52 15.65
CA LEU A 63 8.93 18.23 14.46
C LEU A 63 9.61 18.77 13.18
N ALA A 64 10.13 19.99 13.22
CA ALA A 64 10.87 20.54 12.08
C ALA A 64 12.08 19.66 11.69
N GLN A 65 12.76 19.07 12.66
CA GLN A 65 13.84 18.11 12.42
C GLN A 65 13.32 16.81 11.80
N LYS A 66 12.22 16.23 12.33
CA LYS A 66 11.57 15.03 11.75
C LYS A 66 11.16 15.25 10.29
N VAL A 67 10.55 16.39 9.99
CA VAL A 67 10.19 16.75 8.61
C VAL A 67 11.44 16.73 7.73
N ARG A 68 12.50 17.42 8.12
CA ARG A 68 13.75 17.46 7.34
C ARG A 68 14.36 16.07 7.13
N GLN A 69 14.34 15.23 8.15
CA GLN A 69 14.86 13.85 8.06
C GLN A 69 14.05 13.02 7.04
N ASN A 70 12.73 13.07 7.10
CA ASN A 70 11.87 12.35 6.16
C ASN A 70 12.12 12.82 4.71
N LEU A 71 12.23 14.13 4.49
CA LEU A 71 12.46 14.70 3.16
C LEU A 71 13.89 14.47 2.62
N LYS A 72 14.86 14.09 3.46
CA LYS A 72 16.19 13.67 3.00
C LYS A 72 16.25 12.26 2.47
N VAL A 73 15.43 11.37 2.99
CA VAL A 73 15.42 9.93 2.64
C VAL A 73 14.48 9.63 1.49
N GLY A 74 13.35 10.36 1.41
CA GLY A 74 12.34 10.15 0.38
C GLY A 74 11.51 11.39 0.15
N HIS A 75 10.49 11.22 -0.63
CA HIS A 75 9.47 12.23 -0.90
C HIS A 75 8.18 11.87 -0.18
N PHE A 76 7.21 12.75 -0.20
CA PHE A 76 5.86 12.45 0.28
C PHE A 76 4.80 12.89 -0.72
N LEU A 77 3.63 12.28 -0.61
CA LEU A 77 2.42 12.57 -1.34
C LEU A 77 1.28 12.68 -0.33
N THR A 78 0.44 13.68 -0.45
CA THR A 78 -0.76 13.80 0.40
C THR A 78 -2.02 13.54 -0.41
N ILE A 79 -3.11 13.24 0.27
CA ILE A 79 -4.43 13.06 -0.34
C ILE A 79 -4.93 14.31 -1.09
N LEU A 80 -4.31 15.47 -0.88
CA LEU A 80 -4.60 16.73 -1.57
C LEU A 80 -3.75 16.95 -2.83
N ASP A 81 -2.69 16.17 -3.05
CA ASP A 81 -1.85 16.28 -4.25
C ASP A 81 -2.62 15.75 -5.47
N LYS A 82 -2.51 16.45 -6.60
CA LYS A 82 -3.16 16.06 -7.88
C LYS A 82 -2.70 14.70 -8.41
N ARG A 83 -1.48 14.24 -8.01
CA ARG A 83 -0.95 12.92 -8.37
C ARG A 83 -1.42 11.81 -7.44
N TYR A 84 -2.20 12.13 -6.40
CA TYR A 84 -2.74 11.11 -5.52
C TYR A 84 -3.76 10.26 -6.29
N PRO A 85 -3.63 8.92 -6.33
CA PRO A 85 -4.50 8.06 -7.13
C PRO A 85 -5.97 8.22 -6.70
N SER A 86 -6.86 8.57 -7.63
CA SER A 86 -8.29 8.72 -7.34
C SER A 86 -8.89 7.46 -6.73
N GLN A 87 -8.53 6.29 -7.28
CA GLN A 87 -8.98 5.00 -6.76
C GLN A 87 -8.54 4.74 -5.32
N LEU A 88 -7.38 5.25 -4.89
CA LEU A 88 -6.95 5.14 -3.49
C LEU A 88 -7.63 6.19 -2.60
N GLN A 89 -8.03 7.33 -3.16
CA GLN A 89 -8.78 8.36 -2.44
C GLN A 89 -10.21 7.89 -2.09
N GLU A 90 -10.80 7.03 -2.93
CA GLU A 90 -12.16 6.54 -2.80
C GLU A 90 -12.34 5.41 -1.77
N ILE A 91 -11.26 4.77 -1.29
CA ILE A 91 -11.39 3.69 -0.31
C ILE A 91 -11.92 4.21 1.03
N TYR A 92 -12.52 3.31 1.81
CA TYR A 92 -13.10 3.66 3.12
C TYR A 92 -12.15 4.40 4.06
N SER A 93 -10.87 4.07 4.05
CA SER A 93 -9.84 4.65 4.92
C SER A 93 -8.59 5.01 4.11
N PRO A 94 -8.63 6.05 3.26
CA PRO A 94 -7.49 6.43 2.45
C PRO A 94 -6.33 6.93 3.31
N PRO A 95 -5.07 6.59 2.99
CA PRO A 95 -3.90 7.16 3.67
C PRO A 95 -3.80 8.67 3.37
N VAL A 96 -3.69 9.49 4.41
CA VAL A 96 -3.61 10.95 4.24
C VAL A 96 -2.24 11.39 3.73
N VAL A 97 -1.19 10.69 4.15
CA VAL A 97 0.20 10.91 3.73
C VAL A 97 0.83 9.58 3.33
N LEU A 98 1.52 9.59 2.20
CA LEU A 98 2.35 8.48 1.74
C LEU A 98 3.78 8.98 1.54
N PHE A 99 4.75 8.32 2.15
CA PHE A 99 6.17 8.52 1.88
C PHE A 99 6.59 7.59 0.74
N TYR A 100 7.49 8.04 -0.15
CA TYR A 100 7.91 7.23 -1.26
C TYR A 100 9.36 7.44 -1.69
N GLN A 101 9.91 6.42 -2.35
CA GLN A 101 11.18 6.44 -3.08
C GLN A 101 10.97 5.79 -4.43
N GLY A 102 11.58 6.34 -5.47
CA GLY A 102 11.49 5.82 -6.84
C GLY A 102 10.51 6.59 -7.71
N ASP A 103 9.95 5.91 -8.69
CA ASP A 103 9.17 6.47 -9.79
C ASP A 103 7.69 6.65 -9.39
N ILE A 104 7.33 7.87 -8.98
CA ILE A 104 5.95 8.20 -8.55
C ILE A 104 4.93 8.11 -9.70
N GLU A 105 5.37 8.26 -10.96
CA GLU A 105 4.48 8.21 -12.11
C GLU A 105 3.86 6.82 -12.30
N LEU A 106 4.40 5.80 -11.66
CA LEU A 106 3.79 4.47 -11.65
C LEU A 106 2.40 4.44 -11.00
N LEU A 107 2.06 5.43 -10.17
CA LEU A 107 0.72 5.57 -9.58
C LEU A 107 -0.33 6.02 -10.61
N ASP A 108 0.08 6.61 -11.72
CA ASP A 108 -0.82 7.05 -12.81
C ASP A 108 -1.20 5.88 -13.74
N SER A 109 -0.57 4.71 -13.56
CA SER A 109 -0.87 3.53 -14.37
C SER A 109 -2.31 3.06 -14.14
N LYS A 110 -3.04 2.86 -15.24
CA LYS A 110 -4.38 2.26 -15.21
C LYS A 110 -4.35 0.73 -15.13
N LYS A 111 -3.17 0.11 -15.13
CA LYS A 111 -2.99 -1.34 -15.15
C LYS A 111 -2.19 -1.80 -13.92
N LEU A 112 -2.77 -1.62 -12.73
CA LEU A 112 -2.16 -2.02 -11.47
C LEU A 112 -2.72 -3.37 -11.02
N LEU A 113 -1.89 -4.42 -11.03
CA LEU A 113 -2.21 -5.76 -10.57
C LEU A 113 -1.61 -6.00 -9.17
N GLY A 114 -2.47 -6.15 -8.17
CA GLY A 114 -2.06 -6.63 -6.85
C GLY A 114 -1.77 -8.13 -6.89
N VAL A 115 -0.63 -8.55 -6.37
CA VAL A 115 -0.28 -9.98 -6.26
C VAL A 115 0.05 -10.27 -4.81
N VAL A 116 -0.74 -11.11 -4.17
CA VAL A 116 -0.60 -11.43 -2.74
C VAL A 116 -0.66 -12.94 -2.51
N GLY A 117 -0.04 -13.40 -1.44
CA GLY A 117 -0.06 -14.83 -1.14
C GLY A 117 0.74 -15.22 0.11
N ALA A 118 1.00 -16.51 0.23
CA ALA A 118 1.68 -17.10 1.36
C ALA A 118 3.11 -16.57 1.54
N ARG A 119 3.48 -16.30 2.81
CA ARG A 119 4.87 -15.94 3.18
C ARG A 119 5.86 -17.10 3.00
N GLN A 120 5.37 -18.33 3.06
CA GLN A 120 6.09 -19.54 2.73
C GLN A 120 5.44 -20.11 1.47
N CYS A 121 5.83 -19.58 0.30
CA CYS A 121 5.29 -20.05 -0.96
C CYS A 121 5.83 -21.44 -1.29
N SER A 122 4.95 -22.25 -1.89
CA SER A 122 5.30 -23.60 -2.35
C SER A 122 6.05 -23.56 -3.68
N SER A 123 6.54 -24.73 -4.13
CA SER A 123 7.07 -24.89 -5.48
C SER A 123 5.99 -24.64 -6.55
N TYR A 124 4.74 -24.92 -6.24
CA TYR A 124 3.61 -24.65 -7.13
C TYR A 124 3.44 -23.12 -7.36
N ALA A 125 3.43 -22.32 -6.30
CA ALA A 125 3.34 -20.87 -6.43
C ALA A 125 4.51 -20.28 -7.23
N LEU A 126 5.73 -20.79 -6.98
CA LEU A 126 6.92 -20.39 -7.75
C LEU A 126 6.76 -20.70 -9.23
N GLN A 127 6.34 -21.91 -9.59
CA GLN A 127 6.13 -22.33 -10.97
C GLN A 127 5.01 -21.50 -11.64
N ALA A 128 3.85 -21.37 -10.98
CA ALA A 128 2.73 -20.62 -11.50
C ALA A 128 3.07 -19.15 -11.76
N LEU A 129 3.69 -18.44 -10.81
CA LEU A 129 4.09 -17.05 -11.02
C LEU A 129 5.16 -16.90 -12.10
N THR A 130 6.13 -17.83 -12.16
CA THR A 130 7.17 -17.82 -13.22
C THR A 130 6.58 -18.04 -14.62
N GLN A 131 5.48 -18.77 -14.72
CA GLN A 131 4.77 -19.00 -15.98
C GLN A 131 3.84 -17.84 -16.36
N LEU A 132 3.11 -17.27 -15.39
CA LEU A 132 2.06 -16.28 -15.63
C LEU A 132 2.60 -14.86 -15.79
N LEU A 133 3.48 -14.41 -14.87
CA LEU A 133 3.86 -13.00 -14.77
C LEU A 133 4.67 -12.46 -15.93
N PRO A 134 5.56 -13.20 -16.62
CA PRO A 134 6.31 -12.66 -17.75
C PRO A 134 5.42 -12.07 -18.85
N ASN A 135 4.35 -12.77 -19.24
CA ASN A 135 3.41 -12.26 -20.24
C ASN A 135 2.63 -11.04 -19.73
N VAL A 136 2.20 -11.08 -18.48
CA VAL A 136 1.50 -9.95 -17.81
C VAL A 136 2.40 -8.70 -17.78
N ILE A 137 3.69 -8.87 -17.49
CA ILE A 137 4.69 -7.80 -17.48
C ILE A 137 4.91 -7.23 -18.88
N GLN A 138 5.01 -8.09 -19.90
CA GLN A 138 5.16 -7.66 -21.31
C GLN A 138 3.99 -6.79 -21.79
N GLN A 139 2.78 -7.01 -21.25
CA GLN A 139 1.60 -6.18 -21.50
C GLN A 139 1.55 -4.91 -20.63
N GLN A 140 2.70 -4.54 -20.01
CA GLN A 140 2.91 -3.32 -19.25
C GLN A 140 2.05 -3.18 -17.99
N LEU A 141 1.60 -4.31 -17.40
CA LEU A 141 0.98 -4.26 -16.09
C LEU A 141 2.05 -3.95 -15.02
N VAL A 142 1.72 -3.04 -14.13
CA VAL A 142 2.55 -2.74 -12.96
C VAL A 142 2.14 -3.66 -11.81
N LEU A 143 3.10 -4.43 -11.28
CA LEU A 143 2.82 -5.37 -10.20
C LEU A 143 2.91 -4.67 -8.84
N VAL A 144 1.87 -4.79 -8.03
CA VAL A 144 1.79 -4.19 -6.70
C VAL A 144 1.78 -5.28 -5.65
N SER A 145 2.65 -5.19 -4.64
CA SER A 145 2.70 -6.16 -3.56
C SER A 145 3.29 -5.56 -2.27
N GLY A 146 3.38 -6.38 -1.22
CA GLY A 146 3.72 -5.93 0.12
C GLY A 146 5.16 -6.15 0.55
N LEU A 147 6.05 -6.61 -0.32
CA LEU A 147 7.46 -6.90 -0.03
C LEU A 147 7.67 -7.89 1.14
N ALA A 148 6.65 -8.70 1.49
CA ALA A 148 6.79 -9.77 2.47
C ALA A 148 7.65 -10.92 1.91
N LYS A 149 7.96 -11.93 2.75
CA LYS A 149 8.55 -13.18 2.26
C LYS A 149 7.58 -13.90 1.31
N GLY A 150 8.10 -14.83 0.51
CA GLY A 150 7.28 -15.71 -0.33
C GLY A 150 6.73 -14.99 -1.56
N VAL A 151 5.42 -15.09 -1.79
CA VAL A 151 4.74 -14.59 -3.00
C VAL A 151 5.04 -13.12 -3.28
N ASP A 152 4.98 -12.25 -2.27
CA ASP A 152 5.23 -10.81 -2.44
C ASP A 152 6.65 -10.55 -2.98
N GLY A 153 7.67 -11.11 -2.30
CA GLY A 153 9.07 -10.95 -2.72
C GLY A 153 9.33 -11.53 -4.11
N LEU A 154 8.76 -12.71 -4.40
CA LEU A 154 8.88 -13.35 -5.71
C LEU A 154 8.25 -12.50 -6.82
N THR A 155 7.09 -11.90 -6.56
CA THR A 155 6.41 -11.00 -7.49
C THR A 155 7.32 -9.84 -7.90
N HIS A 156 7.92 -9.15 -6.93
CA HIS A 156 8.84 -8.05 -7.21
C HIS A 156 10.11 -8.52 -7.95
N GLN A 157 10.67 -9.67 -7.57
CA GLN A 157 11.84 -10.26 -8.25
C GLN A 157 11.55 -10.57 -9.72
N LEU A 158 10.38 -11.16 -10.00
CA LEU A 158 9.98 -11.45 -11.37
C LEU A 158 9.73 -10.17 -12.17
N ALA A 159 9.09 -9.15 -11.58
CA ALA A 159 8.92 -7.85 -12.21
C ALA A 159 10.26 -7.28 -12.66
N LEU A 160 11.23 -7.17 -11.74
CA LEU A 160 12.54 -6.61 -12.04
C LEU A 160 13.35 -7.49 -13.03
N LYS A 161 13.29 -8.81 -12.88
CA LYS A 161 13.97 -9.77 -13.78
C LYS A 161 13.49 -9.64 -15.22
N HIS A 162 12.22 -9.37 -15.44
CA HIS A 162 11.62 -9.21 -16.77
C HIS A 162 11.50 -7.75 -17.21
N HIS A 163 12.28 -6.84 -16.60
CA HIS A 163 12.33 -5.41 -16.91
C HIS A 163 10.97 -4.70 -16.80
N GLY A 164 10.05 -5.27 -16.00
CA GLY A 164 8.75 -4.69 -15.69
C GLY A 164 8.81 -3.69 -14.55
N LYS A 165 7.67 -3.05 -14.29
CA LYS A 165 7.50 -2.08 -13.22
C LYS A 165 6.80 -2.70 -12.02
N THR A 166 7.19 -2.25 -10.82
CA THR A 166 6.60 -2.75 -9.58
C THR A 166 6.50 -1.69 -8.51
N ILE A 167 5.45 -1.77 -7.69
CA ILE A 167 5.19 -0.92 -6.54
C ILE A 167 5.20 -1.79 -5.29
N ALA A 168 6.12 -1.52 -4.38
CA ALA A 168 6.14 -2.18 -3.08
C ALA A 168 5.52 -1.25 -2.02
N VAL A 169 4.42 -1.69 -1.42
CA VAL A 169 3.83 -1.00 -0.27
C VAL A 169 4.34 -1.67 1.00
N ILE A 170 4.98 -0.93 1.91
CA ILE A 170 5.58 -1.48 3.13
C ILE A 170 4.87 -1.00 4.40
N GLY A 171 4.99 -1.76 5.49
CA GLY A 171 4.33 -1.48 6.77
C GLY A 171 5.27 -0.90 7.83
N ASN A 172 6.31 -0.18 7.42
CA ASN A 172 7.34 0.44 8.27
C ASN A 172 7.95 1.64 7.55
N GLY A 173 8.79 2.42 8.22
CA GLY A 173 9.51 3.53 7.60
C GLY A 173 10.40 3.09 6.43
N LEU A 174 10.61 3.98 5.46
CA LEU A 174 11.42 3.71 4.25
C LEU A 174 12.87 3.34 4.55
N ASP A 175 13.40 3.77 5.70
CA ASP A 175 14.75 3.50 6.21
C ASP A 175 14.92 2.09 6.79
N ILE A 176 13.84 1.37 7.03
CA ILE A 176 13.84 0.04 7.63
C ILE A 176 13.53 -1.02 6.57
N SER A 177 14.37 -2.05 6.48
CA SER A 177 14.10 -3.21 5.61
C SER A 177 13.50 -4.35 6.39
N TYR A 178 12.24 -4.67 6.08
CA TYR A 178 11.54 -5.80 6.67
C TYR A 178 10.73 -6.58 5.64
N PRO A 179 10.91 -7.92 5.54
CA PRO A 179 11.92 -8.72 6.27
C PRO A 179 13.35 -8.41 5.81
N SER A 180 14.33 -8.62 6.68
CA SER A 180 15.75 -8.29 6.40
C SER A 180 16.32 -9.03 5.18
N CYS A 181 15.80 -10.22 4.86
CA CYS A 181 16.20 -10.97 3.67
C CYS A 181 15.82 -10.27 2.35
N ASN A 182 14.85 -9.35 2.36
CA ASN A 182 14.42 -8.59 1.19
C ASN A 182 15.09 -7.19 1.11
N ARG A 183 16.15 -6.92 1.92
CA ARG A 183 16.84 -5.61 1.90
C ARG A 183 17.35 -5.23 0.52
N ALA A 184 18.07 -6.13 -0.16
CA ALA A 184 18.58 -5.87 -1.51
C ALA A 184 17.45 -5.61 -2.51
N LEU A 185 16.35 -6.38 -2.41
CA LEU A 185 15.17 -6.22 -3.23
C LEU A 185 14.47 -4.86 -2.98
N GLN A 186 14.35 -4.43 -1.71
CA GLN A 186 13.82 -3.12 -1.35
C GLN A 186 14.62 -2.00 -2.02
N THR A 187 15.96 -2.08 -1.96
CA THR A 187 16.84 -1.09 -2.61
C THR A 187 16.66 -1.09 -4.13
N GLN A 188 16.57 -2.25 -4.77
CA GLN A 188 16.33 -2.35 -6.21
C GLN A 188 14.99 -1.72 -6.62
N ILE A 189 13.92 -1.98 -5.85
CA ILE A 189 12.60 -1.39 -6.11
C ILE A 189 12.62 0.13 -5.95
N ALA A 190 13.31 0.66 -4.93
CA ALA A 190 13.47 2.10 -4.75
C ALA A 190 14.17 2.79 -5.94
N HIS A 191 14.99 2.07 -6.72
CA HIS A 191 15.68 2.60 -7.90
C HIS A 191 14.95 2.35 -9.22
N ALA A 192 14.31 1.19 -9.41
CA ALA A 192 13.74 0.76 -10.70
C ALA A 192 12.21 0.72 -10.73
N GLY A 193 11.56 0.90 -9.58
CA GLY A 193 10.12 0.89 -9.36
C GLY A 193 9.71 1.97 -8.38
N LEU A 194 8.73 1.66 -7.51
CA LEU A 194 8.24 2.57 -6.49
C LEU A 194 8.13 1.86 -5.14
N LEU A 195 8.69 2.45 -4.10
CA LEU A 195 8.53 2.02 -2.71
C LEU A 195 7.62 3.02 -1.99
N LEU A 196 6.52 2.53 -1.41
CA LEU A 196 5.51 3.33 -0.71
C LEU A 196 5.40 2.92 0.76
N SER A 197 5.21 3.89 1.62
CA SER A 197 4.87 3.68 3.03
C SER A 197 3.95 4.77 3.56
N GLU A 198 2.98 4.40 4.40
CA GLU A 198 2.20 5.36 5.19
C GLU A 198 2.96 5.78 6.47
N TYR A 199 4.05 5.10 6.79
CA TYR A 199 4.78 5.27 8.05
C TYR A 199 6.01 6.15 7.86
N PRO A 200 6.24 7.15 8.75
CA PRO A 200 7.45 7.97 8.72
C PRO A 200 8.70 7.14 9.03
N LEU A 201 9.87 7.75 8.80
CA LEU A 201 11.15 7.15 9.17
C LEU A 201 11.17 6.69 10.63
N GLU A 202 12.00 5.71 10.93
CA GLU A 202 12.16 5.08 12.25
C GLU A 202 10.93 4.28 12.73
N SER A 203 9.85 4.23 11.94
CA SER A 203 8.67 3.43 12.27
C SER A 203 8.96 1.95 12.12
N ARG A 204 9.05 1.23 13.25
CA ARG A 204 9.31 -0.21 13.27
C ARG A 204 8.16 -1.01 12.68
N PRO A 205 8.40 -2.21 12.11
CA PRO A 205 7.36 -3.09 11.60
C PRO A 205 6.56 -3.72 12.76
N LEU A 206 5.40 -3.16 13.06
CA LEU A 206 4.49 -3.68 14.08
C LEU A 206 3.46 -4.62 13.43
N LYS A 207 3.00 -5.63 14.18
CA LYS A 207 2.09 -6.66 13.63
C LYS A 207 0.82 -6.07 13.03
N TYR A 208 0.24 -5.02 13.63
CA TYR A 208 -0.98 -4.37 13.15
C TYR A 208 -0.76 -3.44 11.95
N HIS A 209 0.49 -3.05 11.64
CA HIS A 209 0.79 -2.26 10.44
C HIS A 209 0.51 -3.04 9.16
N PHE A 210 0.72 -4.34 9.15
CA PHE A 210 0.59 -5.14 7.92
C PHE A 210 -0.86 -5.24 7.43
N PRO A 211 -1.88 -5.56 8.25
CA PRO A 211 -3.27 -5.48 7.84
C PRO A 211 -3.69 -4.08 7.40
N LEU A 212 -3.26 -3.03 8.12
CA LEU A 212 -3.57 -1.65 7.75
C LEU A 212 -2.95 -1.28 6.40
N ARG A 213 -1.71 -1.67 6.15
CA ARG A 213 -1.03 -1.45 4.86
C ARG A 213 -1.75 -2.15 3.70
N ASN A 214 -2.32 -3.32 3.91
CA ASN A 214 -2.95 -4.12 2.85
C ASN A 214 -4.12 -3.38 2.18
N ARG A 215 -4.82 -2.45 2.88
CA ARG A 215 -5.84 -1.60 2.27
C ARG A 215 -5.27 -0.70 1.16
N ILE A 216 -3.99 -0.32 1.28
CA ILE A 216 -3.32 0.50 0.26
C ILE A 216 -3.06 -0.34 -0.99
N ILE A 217 -2.62 -1.60 -0.83
CA ILE A 217 -2.46 -2.53 -1.96
C ILE A 217 -3.80 -2.74 -2.67
N ALA A 218 -4.84 -3.09 -1.91
CA ALA A 218 -6.19 -3.30 -2.45
C ALA A 218 -6.74 -2.03 -3.13
N GLY A 219 -6.56 -0.85 -2.49
CA GLY A 219 -7.05 0.43 -3.00
C GLY A 219 -6.35 0.91 -4.26
N LEU A 220 -5.05 0.64 -4.41
CA LEU A 220 -4.29 1.00 -5.61
C LEU A 220 -4.65 0.16 -6.83
N CYS A 221 -5.04 -1.10 -6.64
CA CYS A 221 -5.17 -2.05 -7.73
C CYS A 221 -6.61 -2.13 -8.27
N GLN A 222 -6.76 -2.30 -9.58
CA GLN A 222 -8.03 -2.67 -10.18
C GLN A 222 -8.39 -4.13 -9.88
N THR A 223 -7.36 -4.97 -9.84
CA THR A 223 -7.49 -6.42 -9.70
C THR A 223 -6.44 -6.94 -8.72
N VAL A 224 -6.83 -7.87 -7.87
CA VAL A 224 -5.94 -8.55 -6.92
C VAL A 224 -5.92 -10.04 -7.21
N LEU A 225 -4.73 -10.58 -7.49
CA LEU A 225 -4.47 -12.01 -7.66
C LEU A 225 -4.00 -12.61 -6.33
N VAL A 226 -4.75 -13.60 -5.83
CA VAL A 226 -4.38 -14.43 -4.69
C VAL A 226 -3.73 -15.72 -5.19
N VAL A 227 -2.46 -15.93 -4.84
CA VAL A 227 -1.65 -17.05 -5.37
C VAL A 227 -1.74 -18.28 -4.49
N GLU A 228 -1.52 -18.12 -3.22
CA GLU A 228 -1.68 -19.13 -2.17
C GLU A 228 -2.17 -18.48 -0.90
N ALA A 229 -3.12 -19.09 -0.24
CA ALA A 229 -3.66 -18.59 1.02
C ALA A 229 -4.12 -19.74 1.91
N ARG A 230 -3.57 -19.79 3.13
CA ARG A 230 -4.05 -20.66 4.21
C ARG A 230 -5.19 -19.99 4.93
N HIS A 231 -5.98 -20.77 5.64
CA HIS A 231 -7.05 -20.27 6.47
C HIS A 231 -6.57 -19.16 7.44
N HIS A 232 -7.31 -18.05 7.51
CA HIS A 232 -6.96 -16.84 8.27
C HIS A 232 -5.63 -16.18 7.86
N SER A 233 -5.21 -16.29 6.59
CA SER A 233 -3.98 -15.67 6.12
C SER A 233 -4.12 -14.15 5.88
N GLY A 234 -2.98 -13.44 5.91
CA GLY A 234 -2.96 -12.01 5.57
C GLY A 234 -3.36 -11.69 4.13
N SER A 235 -3.20 -12.65 3.20
CA SER A 235 -3.61 -12.51 1.80
C SER A 235 -5.14 -12.52 1.66
N LEU A 236 -5.85 -13.29 2.47
CA LEU A 236 -7.31 -13.24 2.52
C LEU A 236 -7.82 -11.87 3.01
N ILE A 237 -7.13 -11.26 3.97
CA ILE A 237 -7.47 -9.89 4.40
C ILE A 237 -7.40 -8.93 3.21
N THR A 238 -6.35 -9.05 2.38
CA THR A 238 -6.20 -8.19 1.19
C THR A 238 -7.29 -8.47 0.14
N ALA A 239 -7.64 -9.73 -0.09
CA ALA A 239 -8.73 -10.11 -0.99
C ALA A 239 -10.09 -9.54 -0.52
N ASN A 240 -10.41 -9.68 0.77
CA ASN A 240 -11.63 -9.13 1.33
C ASN A 240 -11.67 -7.59 1.25
N LEU A 241 -10.55 -6.91 1.52
CA LEU A 241 -10.46 -5.46 1.34
C LEU A 241 -10.66 -5.08 -0.13
N ALA A 242 -10.09 -5.83 -1.08
CA ALA A 242 -10.29 -5.60 -2.50
C ALA A 242 -11.78 -5.70 -2.89
N LEU A 243 -12.48 -6.74 -2.43
CA LEU A 243 -13.92 -6.88 -2.65
C LEU A 243 -14.73 -5.74 -2.04
N GLN A 244 -14.40 -5.31 -0.80
CA GLN A 244 -15.06 -4.19 -0.14
C GLN A 244 -14.90 -2.86 -0.90
N GLU A 245 -13.78 -2.71 -1.61
CA GLU A 245 -13.47 -1.52 -2.41
C GLU A 245 -13.84 -1.70 -3.91
N ASN A 246 -14.71 -2.67 -4.23
CA ASN A 246 -15.17 -2.98 -5.59
C ASN A 246 -14.02 -3.29 -6.58
N ARG A 247 -13.00 -4.01 -6.12
CA ARG A 247 -11.90 -4.48 -6.95
C ARG A 247 -12.13 -5.93 -7.36
N ASN A 248 -11.66 -6.29 -8.55
CA ASN A 248 -11.73 -7.67 -9.01
C ASN A 248 -10.77 -8.55 -8.20
N VAL A 249 -11.22 -9.74 -7.84
CA VAL A 249 -10.39 -10.73 -7.15
C VAL A 249 -10.24 -11.95 -8.04
N LEU A 250 -9.00 -12.30 -8.31
CA LEU A 250 -8.60 -13.51 -9.01
C LEU A 250 -7.93 -14.46 -8.02
N ALA A 251 -8.04 -15.76 -8.24
CA ALA A 251 -7.36 -16.75 -7.42
C ALA A 251 -6.76 -17.87 -8.26
N LEU A 252 -5.56 -18.32 -7.87
CA LEU A 252 -4.99 -19.54 -8.45
C LEU A 252 -5.70 -20.75 -7.87
N PRO A 253 -6.32 -21.63 -8.70
CA PRO A 253 -6.86 -22.89 -8.23
C PRO A 253 -5.75 -23.83 -7.79
N GLY A 254 -6.02 -24.69 -6.83
CA GLY A 254 -5.06 -25.69 -6.41
C GLY A 254 -5.75 -26.98 -5.96
N ARG A 255 -4.98 -27.94 -5.44
CA ARG A 255 -5.52 -29.22 -5.01
C ARG A 255 -6.41 -29.04 -3.79
N ILE A 256 -7.53 -29.76 -3.74
CA ILE A 256 -8.51 -29.67 -2.63
C ILE A 256 -7.95 -30.13 -1.27
N ASN A 257 -6.88 -30.91 -1.29
CA ASN A 257 -6.20 -31.41 -0.09
C ASN A 257 -4.91 -30.64 0.24
N ASP A 258 -4.61 -29.55 -0.49
CA ASP A 258 -3.44 -28.69 -0.21
C ASP A 258 -3.86 -27.50 0.65
N ILE A 259 -3.31 -27.44 1.86
CA ILE A 259 -3.61 -26.39 2.84
C ILE A 259 -3.31 -24.96 2.31
N ASN A 260 -2.37 -24.82 1.38
CA ASN A 260 -2.05 -23.51 0.77
C ASN A 260 -3.06 -23.09 -0.30
N SER A 261 -3.87 -24.02 -0.81
CA SER A 261 -4.86 -23.77 -1.87
C SER A 261 -6.28 -23.58 -1.33
N MET A 262 -6.53 -23.88 -0.05
CA MET A 262 -7.88 -23.90 0.52
C MET A 262 -8.60 -22.57 0.32
N GLU A 263 -8.03 -21.47 0.76
CA GLU A 263 -8.64 -20.13 0.67
C GLU A 263 -8.80 -19.66 -0.80
N CYS A 264 -7.85 -20.03 -1.67
CA CYS A 264 -7.98 -19.72 -3.11
C CYS A 264 -9.17 -20.47 -3.71
N ASN A 265 -9.35 -21.75 -3.38
CA ASN A 265 -10.49 -22.53 -3.85
C ASN A 265 -11.82 -22.02 -3.25
N GLU A 266 -11.83 -21.58 -1.98
CA GLU A 266 -13.00 -20.96 -1.34
C GLU A 266 -13.35 -19.62 -1.99
N LEU A 267 -12.35 -18.79 -2.31
CA LEU A 267 -12.57 -17.54 -3.06
C LEU A 267 -13.19 -17.81 -4.43
N ILE A 268 -12.71 -18.85 -5.15
CA ILE A 268 -13.27 -19.26 -6.44
C ILE A 268 -14.71 -19.74 -6.26
N ALA A 269 -15.00 -20.57 -5.26
CA ALA A 269 -16.35 -21.02 -4.94
C ALA A 269 -17.28 -19.86 -4.57
N ALA A 270 -16.75 -18.78 -4.01
CA ALA A 270 -17.48 -17.55 -3.69
C ALA A 270 -17.59 -16.56 -4.87
N GLY A 271 -17.06 -16.90 -6.06
CA GLY A 271 -17.22 -16.11 -7.28
C GLY A 271 -15.94 -15.38 -7.75
N ALA A 272 -14.79 -15.56 -7.09
CA ALA A 272 -13.54 -15.07 -7.64
C ALA A 272 -13.20 -15.83 -8.94
N LYS A 273 -12.69 -15.11 -9.95
CA LYS A 273 -12.33 -15.72 -11.24
C LYS A 273 -11.09 -16.60 -11.06
N PRO A 274 -11.10 -17.87 -11.47
CA PRO A 274 -9.94 -18.73 -11.44
C PRO A 274 -8.93 -18.30 -12.53
N VAL A 275 -7.63 -18.33 -12.19
CA VAL A 275 -6.55 -18.05 -13.14
C VAL A 275 -5.91 -19.36 -13.58
N LEU A 276 -6.07 -19.71 -14.85
CA LEU A 276 -5.51 -20.91 -15.48
C LEU A 276 -4.33 -20.56 -16.40
N ASN A 277 -4.35 -19.35 -16.93
CA ASN A 277 -3.30 -18.81 -17.79
C ASN A 277 -3.21 -17.27 -17.67
N SER A 278 -2.22 -16.66 -18.31
CA SER A 278 -2.01 -15.21 -18.22
C SER A 278 -3.13 -14.37 -18.84
N ASN A 279 -3.88 -14.90 -19.82
CA ASN A 279 -4.98 -14.17 -20.46
C ASN A 279 -6.13 -13.93 -19.47
N ASP A 280 -6.36 -14.87 -18.55
CA ASP A 280 -7.39 -14.71 -17.50
C ASP A 280 -7.13 -13.47 -16.63
N ILE A 281 -5.85 -13.08 -16.46
CA ILE A 281 -5.43 -11.86 -15.78
C ILE A 281 -5.60 -10.66 -16.70
N LEU A 282 -5.15 -10.76 -17.95
CA LEU A 282 -5.11 -9.64 -18.89
C LEU A 282 -6.51 -9.15 -19.27
N GLU A 283 -7.50 -10.03 -19.33
CA GLU A 283 -8.90 -9.70 -19.58
C GLU A 283 -9.48 -8.68 -18.58
N GLU A 284 -8.95 -8.63 -17.35
CA GLU A 284 -9.39 -7.68 -16.33
C GLU A 284 -8.93 -6.24 -16.60
N PHE A 285 -8.10 -6.02 -17.64
CA PHE A 285 -7.47 -4.75 -17.95
C PHE A 285 -7.76 -4.26 -19.39
N ILE A 286 -8.77 -4.85 -20.04
CA ILE A 286 -9.23 -4.49 -21.39
C ILE A 286 -10.31 -3.42 -21.34
#